data_fca310499f0549ef3e688ad00f4e2cc8
#
_entry.id   fca310499f0549ef3e688ad00f4e2cc8
#
_cell.length_a   1.000
_cell.length_b   1.000
_cell.length_c   1.000
_cell.angle_alpha   90.00
_cell.angle_beta   90.00
_cell.angle_gamma   90.00
#
_symmetry.space_group_name_H-M   'P 1'
#
loop_
_entity.id
_entity.type
_entity.pdbx_description
1 polymer ?
#
loop_
_entity_poly.entity_id
_entity_poly.type
_entity_poly.pdbx_seq_one_letter_code
_entity_poly.pdbx_strand_id
1 'polypeptide(L)'
;MLIAYDGTERAGRALEYAAQLLRPTTVEILTAWEPVARQTARAVSRTGIHQSTVSPDGVEEDPAYEEALKICRQGIELAESLGLAGRAHLVESATTISSAIIDAAHELDVDVIVTGTRALTGFRAWWTNSTADQIVRNAGLPVF
;
A
#
# COMPACT_ATOMS: atom_id res chain seq x y z
N MET A 1 -5.92 10.54 -8.83
CA MET A 1 -4.72 9.68 -8.81
C MET A 1 -4.57 9.05 -7.44
N LEU A 2 -4.31 7.75 -7.35
CA LEU A 2 -4.05 7.05 -6.09
C LEU A 2 -2.56 6.73 -5.97
N ILE A 3 -1.96 6.99 -4.81
CA ILE A 3 -0.58 6.63 -4.46
C ILE A 3 -0.62 5.52 -3.42
N ALA A 4 -0.11 4.33 -3.78
CA ALA A 4 0.14 3.26 -2.81
C ALA A 4 1.44 3.57 -2.04
N TYR A 5 1.30 4.04 -0.81
CA TYR A 5 2.40 4.55 0.00
C TYR A 5 2.68 3.65 1.20
N ASP A 6 3.90 3.14 1.28
CA ASP A 6 4.36 2.21 2.34
C ASP A 6 5.48 2.80 3.22
N GLY A 7 5.73 4.10 3.12
CA GLY A 7 6.79 4.78 3.87
C GLY A 7 8.20 4.55 3.33
N THR A 8 8.37 3.75 2.29
CA THR A 8 9.69 3.52 1.71
C THR A 8 10.14 4.70 0.84
N GLU A 9 11.45 4.87 0.70
CA GLU A 9 12.04 5.85 -0.22
C GLU A 9 11.54 5.69 -1.67
N ARG A 10 11.23 4.46 -2.07
CA ARG A 10 10.70 4.16 -3.42
C ARG A 10 9.29 4.70 -3.61
N ALA A 11 8.43 4.54 -2.60
CA ALA A 11 7.09 5.11 -2.62
C ALA A 11 7.15 6.64 -2.63
N GLY A 12 8.07 7.24 -1.86
CA GLY A 12 8.32 8.68 -1.87
C GLY A 12 8.75 9.17 -3.25
N ARG A 13 9.74 8.53 -3.86
CA ARG A 13 10.18 8.89 -5.23
C ARG A 13 9.08 8.69 -6.28
N ALA A 14 8.25 7.64 -6.15
CA ALA A 14 7.13 7.44 -7.05
C ALA A 14 6.12 8.59 -6.97
N LEU A 15 5.83 9.08 -5.76
CA LEU A 15 4.99 10.25 -5.54
C LEU A 15 5.60 11.52 -6.15
N GLU A 16 6.91 11.77 -5.94
CA GLU A 16 7.61 12.92 -6.51
C GLU A 16 7.58 12.93 -8.05
N TYR A 17 7.89 11.79 -8.69
CA TYR A 17 7.83 11.67 -10.14
C TYR A 17 6.40 11.81 -10.68
N ALA A 18 5.43 11.19 -10.01
CA ALA A 18 4.04 11.30 -10.40
C ALA A 18 3.54 12.76 -10.31
N ALA A 19 3.92 13.49 -9.26
CA ALA A 19 3.62 14.90 -9.11
C ALA A 19 4.14 15.74 -10.28
N GLN A 20 5.39 15.49 -10.69
CA GLN A 20 6.03 16.24 -11.77
C GLN A 20 5.51 15.88 -13.16
N LEU A 21 5.30 14.60 -13.42
CA LEU A 21 5.01 14.10 -14.76
C LEU A 21 3.52 14.05 -15.08
N LEU A 22 2.69 13.66 -14.09
CA LEU A 22 1.25 13.49 -14.29
C LEU A 22 0.45 14.74 -13.91
N ARG A 23 0.99 15.62 -13.09
CA ARG A 23 0.36 16.88 -12.63
C ARG A 23 -1.08 16.67 -12.17
N PRO A 24 -1.31 15.81 -11.18
CA PRO A 24 -2.66 15.47 -10.74
C PRO A 24 -3.36 16.65 -10.09
N THR A 25 -4.69 16.72 -10.23
CA THR A 25 -5.51 17.71 -9.52
C THR A 25 -5.83 17.27 -8.09
N THR A 26 -5.99 15.96 -7.88
CA THR A 26 -6.26 15.36 -6.57
C THR A 26 -5.42 14.11 -6.38
N VAL A 27 -4.96 13.88 -5.14
CA VAL A 27 -4.12 12.76 -4.77
C VAL A 27 -4.74 12.02 -3.58
N GLU A 28 -5.00 10.73 -3.77
CA GLU A 28 -5.43 9.83 -2.71
C GLU A 28 -4.19 9.06 -2.21
N ILE A 29 -3.73 9.34 -0.99
CA ILE A 29 -2.61 8.63 -0.36
C ILE A 29 -3.18 7.42 0.37
N LEU A 30 -2.85 6.24 -0.10
CA LEU A 30 -3.35 4.99 0.45
C LEU A 30 -2.23 4.18 1.09
N THR A 31 -2.39 3.86 2.37
CA THR A 31 -1.56 2.89 3.08
C THR A 31 -2.40 1.65 3.40
N ALA A 32 -2.04 0.53 2.81
CA ALA A 32 -2.66 -0.75 3.11
C ALA A 32 -1.92 -1.43 4.27
N TRP A 33 -2.67 -1.99 5.21
CA TRP A 33 -2.13 -2.64 6.39
C TRP A 33 -2.80 -4.00 6.65
N GLU A 34 -2.16 -4.83 7.45
CA GLU A 34 -2.67 -6.14 7.85
C GLU A 34 -2.59 -6.26 9.37
N PRO A 35 -3.68 -6.64 10.07
CA PRO A 35 -3.68 -6.84 11.52
C PRO A 35 -2.58 -7.80 11.98
N VAL A 36 -1.92 -7.50 13.11
CA VAL A 36 -0.84 -8.34 13.67
C VAL A 36 -1.30 -9.78 13.87
N ALA A 37 -2.53 -10.00 14.34
CA ALA A 37 -3.07 -11.33 14.52
C ALA A 37 -3.09 -12.13 13.21
N ARG A 38 -3.40 -11.51 12.08
CA ARG A 38 -3.41 -12.15 10.77
C ARG A 38 -1.99 -12.42 10.25
N GLN A 39 -1.07 -11.48 10.45
CA GLN A 39 0.35 -11.67 10.14
C GLN A 39 0.93 -12.85 10.89
N THR A 40 0.64 -12.96 12.19
CA THR A 40 1.06 -14.07 13.06
C THR A 40 0.45 -15.39 12.60
N ALA A 41 -0.84 -15.42 12.28
CA ALA A 41 -1.50 -16.64 11.78
C ALA A 41 -0.87 -17.14 10.46
N ARG A 42 -0.48 -16.26 9.55
CA ARG A 42 0.26 -16.64 8.33
C ARG A 42 1.66 -17.18 8.62
N ALA A 43 2.39 -16.60 9.57
CA ALA A 43 3.70 -17.05 9.96
C ALA A 43 3.61 -18.46 10.59
N VAL A 44 2.66 -18.67 11.48
CA VAL A 44 2.40 -19.97 12.14
C VAL A 44 1.95 -21.04 11.15
N SER A 45 1.08 -20.69 10.20
CA SER A 45 0.65 -21.63 9.14
C SER A 45 1.82 -22.17 8.30
N ARG A 46 2.88 -21.38 8.13
CA ARG A 46 4.10 -21.82 7.44
C ARG A 46 5.00 -22.73 8.27
N THR A 47 4.90 -22.64 9.60
CA THR A 47 5.74 -23.44 10.53
C THR A 47 5.02 -24.66 11.11
N GLY A 48 3.73 -24.85 10.83
CA GLY A 48 2.95 -26.01 11.30
C GLY A 48 2.63 -26.01 12.80
N ILE A 49 2.86 -24.88 13.50
CA ILE A 49 2.57 -24.77 14.95
C ILE A 49 1.21 -24.06 15.09
N HIS A 50 0.20 -24.77 15.57
CA HIS A 50 -1.10 -24.20 15.90
C HIS A 50 -1.07 -23.58 17.31
N GLN A 51 -1.02 -22.26 17.39
CA GLN A 51 -1.38 -21.53 18.62
C GLN A 51 -2.50 -20.55 18.29
N SER A 52 -3.68 -20.84 18.82
CA SER A 52 -4.83 -19.94 18.74
C SER A 52 -4.75 -18.92 19.89
N THR A 53 -4.39 -17.70 19.57
CA THR A 53 -4.68 -16.56 20.44
C THR A 53 -5.14 -15.41 19.54
N VAL A 54 -6.42 -15.44 19.22
CA VAL A 54 -7.11 -14.28 18.67
C VAL A 54 -7.65 -13.49 19.86
N SER A 55 -6.99 -12.41 20.23
CA SER A 55 -7.60 -11.40 21.08
C SER A 55 -8.54 -10.57 20.22
N PRO A 56 -9.79 -10.37 20.63
CA PRO A 56 -10.76 -9.54 19.91
C PRO A 56 -10.62 -8.06 20.28
N ASP A 57 -9.41 -7.57 20.49
CA ASP A 57 -9.16 -6.20 20.83
C ASP A 57 -9.21 -5.30 19.59
N GLY A 58 -9.84 -4.14 19.74
CA GLY A 58 -10.27 -3.29 18.64
C GLY A 58 -9.17 -2.88 17.68
N VAL A 59 -9.55 -2.59 16.45
CA VAL A 59 -8.67 -2.17 15.33
C VAL A 59 -7.79 -0.97 15.72
N GLU A 60 -8.28 -0.09 16.60
CA GLU A 60 -7.58 1.12 17.04
C GLU A 60 -6.40 0.85 17.99
N GLU A 61 -6.29 -0.36 18.55
CA GLU A 61 -5.19 -0.77 19.45
C GLU A 61 -4.15 -1.67 18.76
N ASP A 62 -4.34 -1.98 17.46
CA ASP A 62 -3.40 -2.80 16.70
C ASP A 62 -2.14 -1.99 16.35
N PRO A 63 -0.92 -2.44 16.77
CA PRO A 63 0.33 -1.75 16.43
C PRO A 63 0.54 -1.58 14.92
N ALA A 64 0.02 -2.48 14.09
CA ALA A 64 0.09 -2.37 12.64
C ALA A 64 -0.78 -1.23 12.12
N TYR A 65 -1.93 -0.97 12.73
CA TYR A 65 -2.77 0.18 12.41
C TYR A 65 -2.07 1.50 12.76
N GLU A 66 -1.50 1.61 13.96
CA GLU A 66 -0.77 2.81 14.39
C GLU A 66 0.42 3.12 13.47
N GLU A 67 1.18 2.10 13.08
CA GLU A 67 2.29 2.29 12.15
C GLU A 67 1.78 2.70 10.76
N ALA A 68 0.70 2.09 10.26
CA ALA A 68 0.10 2.46 8.99
C ALA A 68 -0.43 3.90 9.00
N LEU A 69 -1.02 4.34 10.12
CA LEU A 69 -1.48 5.72 10.29
C LEU A 69 -0.32 6.72 10.21
N LYS A 70 0.80 6.40 10.86
CA LYS A 70 2.02 7.21 10.81
C LYS A 70 2.59 7.28 9.39
N ILE A 71 2.68 6.15 8.70
CA ILE A 71 3.13 6.08 7.31
C ILE A 71 2.22 6.92 6.40
N CYS A 72 0.91 6.79 6.55
CA CYS A 72 -0.05 7.56 5.74
C CYS A 72 0.12 9.07 5.94
N ARG A 73 0.33 9.53 7.19
CA ARG A 73 0.62 10.94 7.49
C ARG A 73 1.89 11.43 6.80
N GLN A 74 2.96 10.64 6.81
CA GLN A 74 4.19 10.98 6.08
C GLN A 74 3.94 11.14 4.59
N GLY A 75 3.10 10.30 4.00
CA GLY A 75 2.70 10.43 2.59
C GLY A 75 1.94 11.72 2.30
N ILE A 76 1.05 12.13 3.20
CA ILE A 76 0.33 13.41 3.09
C ILE A 76 1.29 14.59 3.21
N GLU A 77 2.16 14.60 4.20
CA GLU A 77 3.17 15.66 4.39
C GLU A 77 4.05 15.82 3.15
N LEU A 78 4.48 14.70 2.56
CA LEU A 78 5.25 14.72 1.30
C LEU A 78 4.41 15.29 0.16
N ALA A 79 3.15 14.88 -0.03
CA ALA A 79 2.28 15.41 -1.07
C ALA A 79 2.06 16.93 -0.91
N GLU A 80 1.82 17.40 0.30
CA GLU A 80 1.68 18.83 0.61
C GLU A 80 2.96 19.62 0.30
N SER A 81 4.13 19.05 0.62
CA SER A 81 5.43 19.68 0.30
C SER A 81 5.67 19.82 -1.20
N LEU A 82 5.03 18.99 -2.02
CA LEU A 82 5.02 19.05 -3.48
C LEU A 82 3.90 19.94 -4.06
N GLY A 83 3.14 20.61 -3.19
CA GLY A 83 2.04 21.49 -3.58
C GLY A 83 0.76 20.75 -4.00
N LEU A 84 0.60 19.49 -3.61
CA LEU A 84 -0.57 18.68 -3.91
C LEU A 84 -1.56 18.66 -2.73
N ALA A 85 -2.86 18.73 -3.04
CA ALA A 85 -3.90 18.47 -2.05
C ALA A 85 -4.15 16.98 -1.96
N GLY A 86 -3.74 16.35 -0.85
CA GLY A 86 -3.88 14.91 -0.62
C GLY A 86 -5.02 14.57 0.34
N ARG A 87 -5.65 13.41 0.13
CA ARG A 87 -6.55 12.77 1.08
C ARG A 87 -5.96 11.43 1.53
N ALA A 88 -6.09 11.13 2.83
CA ALA A 88 -5.51 9.95 3.46
C ALA A 88 -6.51 8.79 3.48
N HIS A 89 -6.04 7.61 3.11
CA HIS A 89 -6.80 6.37 3.17
C HIS A 89 -6.00 5.26 3.84
N LEU A 90 -6.57 4.66 4.87
CA LEU A 90 -6.06 3.46 5.51
C LEU A 90 -6.97 2.29 5.15
N VAL A 91 -6.42 1.27 4.52
CA VAL A 91 -7.20 0.11 4.06
C VAL A 91 -6.65 -1.17 4.66
N GLU A 92 -7.50 -1.88 5.39
CA GLU A 92 -7.18 -3.20 5.90
C GLU A 92 -7.17 -4.22 4.75
N SER A 93 -6.08 -4.97 4.63
CA SER A 93 -5.98 -6.05 3.67
C SER A 93 -6.72 -7.30 4.18
N ALA A 94 -7.83 -7.64 3.55
CA ALA A 94 -8.56 -8.87 3.86
C ALA A 94 -7.86 -10.13 3.31
N THR A 95 -7.22 -10.02 2.15
CA THR A 95 -6.55 -11.12 1.44
C THR A 95 -5.10 -10.80 1.10
N THR A 96 -4.86 -9.83 0.24
CA THR A 96 -3.52 -9.36 -0.14
C THR A 96 -3.49 -7.83 -0.18
N ILE A 97 -2.30 -7.27 0.03
CA ILE A 97 -2.09 -5.81 -0.08
C ILE A 97 -2.44 -5.30 -1.46
N SER A 98 -2.09 -6.06 -2.51
CA SER A 98 -2.41 -5.67 -3.90
C SER A 98 -3.90 -5.62 -4.17
N SER A 99 -4.69 -6.60 -3.69
CA SER A 99 -6.14 -6.56 -3.85
C SER A 99 -6.77 -5.37 -3.11
N ALA A 100 -6.33 -5.10 -1.88
CA ALA A 100 -6.83 -3.97 -1.12
C ALA A 100 -6.57 -2.63 -1.84
N ILE A 101 -5.39 -2.47 -2.48
CA ILE A 101 -5.07 -1.27 -3.26
C ILE A 101 -5.95 -1.17 -4.51
N ILE A 102 -6.16 -2.28 -5.21
CA ILE A 102 -6.98 -2.33 -6.43
C ILE A 102 -8.44 -2.00 -6.11
N ASP A 103 -9.00 -2.63 -5.08
CA ASP A 103 -10.37 -2.42 -4.66
C ASP A 103 -10.60 -0.95 -4.26
N ALA A 104 -9.70 -0.37 -3.48
CA ALA A 104 -9.77 1.04 -3.11
C ALA A 104 -9.63 1.97 -4.32
N ALA A 105 -8.80 1.64 -5.31
CA ALA A 105 -8.67 2.43 -6.52
C ALA A 105 -9.98 2.50 -7.32
N HIS A 106 -10.71 1.39 -7.37
CA HIS A 106 -12.03 1.34 -8.00
C HIS A 106 -13.10 2.06 -7.17
N GLU A 107 -13.10 1.89 -5.84
CA GLU A 107 -14.06 2.57 -4.95
C GLU A 107 -13.89 4.10 -4.97
N LEU A 108 -12.66 4.57 -5.11
CA LEU A 108 -12.32 5.99 -5.17
C LEU A 108 -12.39 6.58 -6.60
N ASP A 109 -12.74 5.76 -7.59
CA ASP A 109 -12.89 6.14 -9.01
C ASP A 109 -11.66 6.93 -9.52
N VAL A 110 -10.46 6.39 -9.28
CA VAL A 110 -9.21 7.05 -9.70
C VAL A 110 -8.82 6.66 -11.12
N ASP A 111 -8.16 7.58 -11.82
CA ASP A 111 -7.73 7.38 -13.22
C ASP A 111 -6.41 6.61 -13.34
N VAL A 112 -5.58 6.60 -12.28
CA VAL A 112 -4.25 6.00 -12.29
C VAL A 112 -3.81 5.59 -10.89
N ILE A 113 -3.15 4.43 -10.81
CA ILE A 113 -2.47 3.96 -9.59
C ILE A 113 -0.98 4.24 -9.73
N VAL A 114 -0.38 4.82 -8.69
CA VAL A 114 1.06 5.02 -8.59
C VAL A 114 1.62 4.13 -7.49
N THR A 115 2.69 3.41 -7.80
CA THR A 115 3.34 2.51 -6.85
C THR A 115 4.85 2.51 -7.01
N GLY A 116 5.57 2.49 -5.91
CA GLY A 116 7.01 2.26 -5.91
C GLY A 116 7.33 0.82 -6.34
N THR A 117 8.31 0.63 -7.20
CA THR A 117 8.77 -0.69 -7.62
C THR A 117 10.09 -1.05 -6.98
N ARG A 118 10.26 -2.31 -6.60
CA ARG A 118 11.58 -2.83 -6.24
C ARG A 118 12.33 -3.10 -7.54
N ALA A 119 13.39 -2.36 -7.80
CA ALA A 119 14.34 -2.70 -8.85
C ALA A 119 15.03 -4.01 -8.47
N LEU A 120 14.49 -5.13 -8.89
CA LEU A 120 15.16 -6.42 -8.80
C LEU A 120 16.09 -6.53 -9.98
N THR A 121 17.39 -6.40 -9.71
CA THR A 121 18.44 -6.65 -10.71
C THR A 121 18.79 -8.13 -10.72
N GLY A 122 18.94 -8.70 -11.93
CA GLY A 122 19.38 -10.08 -12.12
C GLY A 122 18.27 -11.13 -12.21
N PHE A 123 18.66 -12.41 -12.19
CA PHE A 123 17.81 -13.59 -12.41
C PHE A 123 16.61 -13.71 -11.43
N ARG A 124 16.68 -13.10 -10.27
CA ARG A 124 15.61 -13.11 -9.28
C ARG A 124 14.40 -12.25 -9.65
N ALA A 125 14.53 -11.32 -10.58
CA ALA A 125 13.43 -10.48 -11.06
C ALA A 125 12.29 -11.27 -11.70
N TRP A 126 12.55 -12.46 -12.19
CA TRP A 126 11.58 -13.31 -12.92
C TRP A 126 10.63 -14.10 -12.01
N TRP A 127 10.90 -14.24 -10.70
CA TRP A 127 10.22 -15.20 -9.81
C TRP A 127 9.49 -14.60 -8.63
N THR A 128 9.51 -13.28 -8.44
CA THR A 128 8.83 -12.66 -7.29
C THR A 128 7.61 -11.87 -7.76
N ASN A 129 6.42 -12.38 -7.43
CA ASN A 129 5.18 -11.62 -7.49
C ASN A 129 5.25 -10.46 -6.49
N SER A 130 5.79 -9.31 -6.91
CA SER A 130 5.76 -8.10 -6.10
C SER A 130 4.33 -7.55 -6.06
N THR A 131 4.02 -6.77 -5.02
CA THR A 131 2.73 -6.05 -4.94
C THR A 131 2.50 -5.21 -6.19
N ALA A 132 3.52 -4.50 -6.68
CA ALA A 132 3.45 -3.71 -7.90
C ALA A 132 3.15 -4.55 -9.14
N ASP A 133 3.77 -5.73 -9.30
CA ASP A 133 3.50 -6.64 -10.44
C ASP A 133 2.05 -7.13 -10.43
N GLN A 134 1.53 -7.47 -9.25
CA GLN A 134 0.12 -7.87 -9.11
C GLN A 134 -0.85 -6.73 -9.43
N ILE A 135 -0.54 -5.50 -9.03
CA ILE A 135 -1.35 -4.32 -9.35
C ILE A 135 -1.34 -4.11 -10.88
N VAL A 136 -0.17 -4.11 -11.52
CA VAL A 136 -0.05 -3.93 -12.98
C VAL A 136 -0.89 -4.95 -13.75
N ARG A 137 -0.90 -6.21 -13.30
CA ARG A 137 -1.63 -7.29 -13.98
C ARG A 137 -3.14 -7.27 -13.78
N ASN A 138 -3.60 -6.79 -12.63
CA ASN A 138 -4.97 -7.04 -12.20
C ASN A 138 -5.79 -5.76 -11.99
N ALA A 139 -5.19 -4.57 -11.97
CA ALA A 139 -5.92 -3.35 -11.66
C ALA A 139 -6.93 -2.92 -12.73
N GLY A 140 -6.68 -3.25 -13.99
CA GLY A 140 -7.50 -2.75 -15.11
C GLY A 140 -7.41 -1.22 -15.31
N LEU A 141 -6.53 -0.56 -14.56
CA LEU A 141 -6.24 0.88 -14.61
C LEU A 141 -4.80 1.11 -15.04
N PRO A 142 -4.47 2.29 -15.60
CA PRO A 142 -3.09 2.70 -15.80
C PRO A 142 -2.30 2.64 -14.48
N VAL A 143 -1.07 2.10 -14.53
CA VAL A 143 -0.17 2.03 -13.39
C VAL A 143 1.14 2.73 -13.72
N PHE A 144 1.51 3.65 -12.85
CA PHE A 144 2.75 4.41 -12.94
C PHE A 144 3.75 3.94 -11.88
#